data_4e90c82e80d7d707e05125cfaf2b4198
#
_entry.id   4e90c82e80d7d707e05125cfaf2b4198
#
_cell.length_a   1.000
_cell.length_b   1.000
_cell.length_c   1.000
_cell.angle_alpha   90.00
_cell.angle_beta   90.00
_cell.angle_gamma   90.00
#
_symmetry.space_group_name_H-M   'P 1'
#
loop_
_entity.id
_entity.type
_entity.pdbx_description
1 polymer ?
#
loop_
_entity_poly.entity_id
_entity_poly.type
_entity_poly.pdbx_seq_one_letter_code
_entity_poly.pdbx_strand_id
1 'polypeptide(L)'
;MLRKKALKKYKINKMDKLYSPLRYPGGKAKLVPFFKQLIEENNLKGTTYIEPFAGGANVALSLLIDKYVSHIIINDIDKSIYAFWKSILTNTNKFIQKIQECNLTIEEWNKQKEILKNADQHSDLSIAFAVFFLNRTNFSGVIQAGPIGGFAQTGKYKLDARFNKDALIKKIQTISSYKKHITVTCKDALEVIDTAKAISNCLIYLD
;
A
#
# COMPACT_ATOMS: atom_id res chain seq x y z
N MET A 1 13.89 -22.11 9.85
CA MET A 1 13.82 -23.36 9.06
C MET A 1 12.39 -23.72 8.63
N LEU A 2 11.37 -23.52 9.44
CA LEU A 2 9.94 -23.76 9.12
C LEU A 2 9.41 -22.90 7.96
N ARG A 3 9.81 -21.64 7.87
CA ARG A 3 9.39 -20.68 6.80
C ARG A 3 9.79 -21.14 5.39
N LYS A 4 10.99 -21.77 5.23
CA LYS A 4 11.45 -22.30 3.93
C LYS A 4 10.75 -23.61 3.55
N LYS A 5 10.31 -24.43 4.51
CA LYS A 5 9.57 -25.67 4.25
C LYS A 5 8.11 -25.41 3.83
N ALA A 6 7.44 -24.44 4.47
CA ALA A 6 6.09 -24.02 4.08
C ALA A 6 6.06 -23.50 2.64
N LEU A 7 7.00 -22.61 2.27
CA LEU A 7 7.07 -22.04 0.92
C LEU A 7 7.40 -23.08 -0.18
N LYS A 8 8.05 -24.21 0.13
CA LYS A 8 8.30 -25.29 -0.82
C LYS A 8 7.08 -26.15 -1.11
N LYS A 9 6.13 -26.25 -0.18
CA LYS A 9 4.88 -27.01 -0.34
C LYS A 9 3.92 -26.29 -1.30
N TYR A 10 4.02 -24.98 -1.39
CA TYR A 10 3.16 -24.15 -2.24
C TYR A 10 3.91 -23.84 -3.54
N LYS A 11 3.40 -24.32 -4.68
CA LYS A 11 3.97 -24.03 -6.02
C LYS A 11 3.82 -22.56 -6.35
N ILE A 12 4.79 -21.72 -5.94
CA ILE A 12 4.86 -20.30 -6.29
C ILE A 12 5.40 -20.20 -7.72
N ASN A 13 4.58 -20.48 -8.72
CA ASN A 13 5.00 -20.60 -10.12
C ASN A 13 4.89 -19.30 -10.93
N LYS A 14 4.39 -18.20 -10.37
CA LYS A 14 4.37 -16.90 -11.05
C LYS A 14 4.37 -15.80 -9.99
N MET A 15 5.20 -14.77 -10.16
CA MET A 15 5.06 -13.59 -9.31
C MET A 15 3.69 -12.98 -9.56
N ASP A 16 2.82 -12.98 -8.56
CA ASP A 16 1.53 -12.32 -8.62
C ASP A 16 1.71 -10.83 -8.95
N LYS A 17 0.72 -10.27 -9.64
CA LYS A 17 0.74 -8.88 -10.02
C LYS A 17 0.77 -7.99 -8.76
N LEU A 18 1.72 -7.06 -8.70
CA LEU A 18 1.82 -6.11 -7.61
C LEU A 18 0.81 -4.96 -7.83
N TYR A 19 -0.29 -5.01 -7.08
CA TYR A 19 -1.33 -3.98 -7.18
C TYR A 19 -0.99 -2.72 -6.39
N SER A 20 -0.30 -2.84 -5.26
CA SER A 20 0.06 -1.69 -4.44
C SER A 20 0.89 -0.66 -5.22
N PRO A 21 0.55 0.63 -5.14
CA PRO A 21 1.38 1.71 -5.67
C PRO A 21 2.53 2.06 -4.73
N LEU A 22 2.49 1.64 -3.45
CA LEU A 22 3.58 1.84 -2.49
C LEU A 22 4.66 0.77 -2.61
N ARG A 23 5.90 1.18 -2.33
CA ARG A 23 7.06 0.31 -2.13
C ARG A 23 7.26 0.15 -0.63
N TYR A 24 6.74 -0.91 -0.05
CA TYR A 24 6.83 -1.10 1.40
C TYR A 24 7.96 -2.10 1.73
N PRO A 25 8.99 -1.68 2.51
CA PRO A 25 10.05 -2.59 2.96
C PRO A 25 9.42 -3.77 3.72
N GLY A 26 9.86 -4.99 3.40
CA GLY A 26 9.26 -6.18 4.01
C GLY A 26 7.89 -6.59 3.46
N GLY A 27 7.39 -5.91 2.41
CA GLY A 27 6.08 -6.20 1.80
C GLY A 27 5.86 -7.68 1.51
N LYS A 28 4.70 -8.20 1.85
CA LYS A 28 4.34 -9.62 1.88
C LYS A 28 3.75 -10.14 0.56
N ALA A 29 4.04 -9.48 -0.57
CA ALA A 29 3.53 -9.90 -1.88
C ALA A 29 3.79 -11.39 -2.20
N LYS A 30 4.90 -11.95 -1.70
CA LYS A 30 5.23 -13.37 -1.85
C LYS A 30 4.30 -14.31 -1.10
N LEU A 31 3.48 -13.80 -0.19
CA LEU A 31 2.49 -14.58 0.55
C LEU A 31 1.13 -14.65 -0.16
N VAL A 32 0.92 -13.88 -1.23
CA VAL A 32 -0.35 -13.89 -1.97
C VAL A 32 -0.76 -15.29 -2.42
N PRO A 33 0.09 -16.13 -3.04
CA PRO A 33 -0.29 -17.49 -3.40
C PRO A 33 -0.65 -18.36 -2.19
N PHE A 34 0.03 -18.18 -1.06
CA PHE A 34 -0.29 -18.87 0.18
C PHE A 34 -1.69 -18.51 0.69
N PHE A 35 -2.03 -17.21 0.72
CA PHE A 35 -3.36 -16.77 1.16
C PHE A 35 -4.46 -17.21 0.23
N LYS A 36 -4.24 -17.20 -1.08
CA LYS A 36 -5.20 -17.73 -2.07
C LYS A 36 -5.52 -19.20 -1.79
N GLN A 37 -4.47 -20.00 -1.61
CA GLN A 37 -4.64 -21.42 -1.30
C GLN A 37 -5.31 -21.64 0.07
N LEU A 38 -4.90 -20.89 1.11
CA LEU A 38 -5.54 -20.94 2.43
C LEU A 38 -7.06 -20.69 2.36
N ILE A 39 -7.45 -19.66 1.58
CA ILE A 39 -8.85 -19.29 1.38
C ILE A 39 -9.60 -20.43 0.66
N GLU A 40 -8.99 -21.03 -0.36
CA GLU A 40 -9.61 -22.14 -1.11
C GLU A 40 -9.76 -23.41 -0.26
N GLU A 41 -8.70 -23.84 0.42
CA GLU A 41 -8.70 -25.06 1.24
C GLU A 41 -9.66 -24.97 2.44
N ASN A 42 -9.95 -23.77 2.94
CA ASN A 42 -10.85 -23.56 4.07
C ASN A 42 -12.24 -23.02 3.66
N ASN A 43 -12.58 -23.00 2.37
CA ASN A 43 -13.86 -22.50 1.85
C ASN A 43 -14.19 -21.07 2.30
N LEU A 44 -13.16 -20.19 2.38
CA LEU A 44 -13.28 -18.80 2.82
C LEU A 44 -13.47 -17.81 1.67
N LYS A 45 -13.81 -18.26 0.45
CA LYS A 45 -14.09 -17.35 -0.67
C LYS A 45 -15.25 -16.41 -0.35
N GLY A 46 -15.08 -15.13 -0.69
CA GLY A 46 -16.08 -14.11 -0.43
C GLY A 46 -16.10 -13.55 1.01
N THR A 47 -15.20 -14.01 1.88
CA THR A 47 -15.04 -13.48 3.25
C THR A 47 -14.50 -12.03 3.24
N THR A 48 -14.55 -11.37 4.39
CA THR A 48 -13.82 -10.11 4.63
C THR A 48 -12.40 -10.41 5.07
N TYR A 49 -11.41 -9.78 4.42
CA TYR A 49 -10.00 -9.91 4.79
C TYR A 49 -9.50 -8.64 5.48
N ILE A 50 -8.77 -8.79 6.58
CA ILE A 50 -8.39 -7.69 7.47
C ILE A 50 -6.88 -7.69 7.67
N GLU A 51 -6.24 -6.53 7.41
CA GLU A 51 -4.84 -6.25 7.74
C GLU A 51 -4.76 -5.10 8.76
N PRO A 52 -4.57 -5.38 10.07
CA PRO A 52 -4.38 -4.35 11.10
C PRO A 52 -3.10 -3.52 10.93
N PHE A 53 -2.09 -4.05 10.22
CA PHE A 53 -0.82 -3.40 9.90
C PHE A 53 -0.62 -3.39 8.38
N ALA A 54 -1.43 -2.61 7.68
CA ALA A 54 -1.55 -2.72 6.24
C ALA A 54 -0.31 -2.25 5.45
N GLY A 55 0.35 -1.17 5.91
CA GLY A 55 1.48 -0.59 5.19
C GLY A 55 1.20 -0.47 3.69
N GLY A 56 1.83 -1.31 2.89
CA GLY A 56 1.62 -1.36 1.44
C GLY A 56 0.38 -2.15 0.98
N ALA A 57 -0.34 -2.84 1.84
CA ALA A 57 -1.59 -3.58 1.62
C ALA A 57 -1.61 -4.49 0.37
N ASN A 58 -0.45 -5.01 -0.06
CA ASN A 58 -0.42 -5.72 -1.35
C ASN A 58 -1.15 -7.06 -1.30
N VAL A 59 -1.17 -7.77 -0.16
CA VAL A 59 -1.91 -9.03 -0.01
C VAL A 59 -3.40 -8.74 -0.06
N ALA A 60 -3.90 -7.81 0.76
CA ALA A 60 -5.31 -7.42 0.78
C ALA A 60 -5.82 -7.02 -0.62
N LEU A 61 -5.08 -6.14 -1.31
CA LEU A 61 -5.43 -5.70 -2.66
C LEU A 61 -5.44 -6.85 -3.67
N SER A 62 -4.45 -7.76 -3.60
CA SER A 62 -4.39 -8.90 -4.51
C SER A 62 -5.58 -9.85 -4.29
N LEU A 63 -5.92 -10.14 -3.04
CA LEU A 63 -7.05 -11.00 -2.72
C LEU A 63 -8.38 -10.39 -3.18
N LEU A 64 -8.56 -9.08 -3.02
CA LEU A 64 -9.78 -8.40 -3.45
C LEU A 64 -9.89 -8.34 -4.98
N ILE A 65 -8.86 -7.86 -5.67
CA ILE A 65 -8.89 -7.64 -7.12
C ILE A 65 -8.97 -8.97 -7.87
N ASP A 66 -8.31 -10.01 -7.34
CA ASP A 66 -8.36 -11.37 -7.90
C ASP A 66 -9.62 -12.16 -7.43
N LYS A 67 -10.56 -11.49 -6.71
CA LYS A 67 -11.88 -12.02 -6.30
C LYS A 67 -11.84 -13.22 -5.35
N TYR A 68 -10.82 -13.31 -4.51
CA TYR A 68 -10.77 -14.30 -3.44
C TYR A 68 -11.58 -13.87 -2.22
N VAL A 69 -11.67 -12.56 -1.97
CA VAL A 69 -12.46 -11.98 -0.89
C VAL A 69 -13.41 -10.92 -1.44
N SER A 70 -14.51 -10.65 -0.75
CA SER A 70 -15.53 -9.69 -1.18
C SER A 70 -15.27 -8.28 -0.65
N HIS A 71 -14.56 -8.16 0.47
CA HIS A 71 -14.24 -6.91 1.14
C HIS A 71 -12.88 -6.97 1.81
N ILE A 72 -12.20 -5.85 1.91
CA ILE A 72 -10.98 -5.71 2.70
C ILE A 72 -11.08 -4.55 3.69
N ILE A 73 -10.55 -4.77 4.88
CA ILE A 73 -10.32 -3.73 5.88
C ILE A 73 -8.81 -3.60 6.03
N ILE A 74 -8.29 -2.45 5.65
CA ILE A 74 -6.87 -2.11 5.80
C ILE A 74 -6.74 -1.01 6.85
N ASN A 75 -5.91 -1.27 7.85
CA ASN A 75 -5.66 -0.36 8.94
C ASN A 75 -4.17 -0.04 9.03
N ASP A 76 -3.88 1.19 9.34
CA ASP A 76 -2.53 1.57 9.74
C ASP A 76 -2.60 2.67 10.80
N ILE A 77 -1.85 2.53 11.89
CA ILE A 77 -1.79 3.53 12.95
C ILE A 77 -1.03 4.79 12.52
N ASP A 78 -0.17 4.67 11.51
CA ASP A 78 0.50 5.82 10.89
C ASP A 78 -0.53 6.64 10.10
N LYS A 79 -0.84 7.82 10.64
CA LYS A 79 -1.79 8.77 10.04
C LYS A 79 -1.43 9.13 8.60
N SER A 80 -0.17 9.11 8.24
CA SER A 80 0.28 9.45 6.88
C SER A 80 0.00 8.33 5.88
N ILE A 81 0.15 7.08 6.29
CA ILE A 81 -0.24 5.89 5.51
C ILE A 81 -1.77 5.82 5.38
N TYR A 82 -2.48 6.06 6.48
CA TYR A 82 -3.95 6.17 6.45
C TYR A 82 -4.41 7.27 5.47
N ALA A 83 -3.82 8.47 5.56
CA ALA A 83 -4.14 9.59 4.67
C ALA A 83 -3.93 9.21 3.19
N PHE A 84 -2.86 8.46 2.89
CA PHE A 84 -2.61 7.96 1.54
C PHE A 84 -3.75 7.04 1.06
N TRP A 85 -4.07 5.98 1.79
CA TRP A 85 -5.11 5.03 1.40
C TRP A 85 -6.48 5.69 1.30
N LYS A 86 -6.84 6.54 2.27
CA LYS A 86 -8.08 7.32 2.25
C LYS A 86 -8.15 8.21 1.02
N SER A 87 -7.07 8.97 0.73
CA SER A 87 -7.08 9.95 -0.36
C SER A 87 -7.19 9.32 -1.74
N ILE A 88 -6.54 8.18 -2.01
CA ILE A 88 -6.67 7.53 -3.31
C ILE A 88 -8.07 6.94 -3.56
N LEU A 89 -8.86 6.70 -2.50
CA LEU A 89 -10.24 6.23 -2.62
C LEU A 89 -11.26 7.37 -2.69
N THR A 90 -11.05 8.47 -1.95
CA THR A 90 -12.01 9.58 -1.83
C THR A 90 -11.69 10.77 -2.73
N ASN A 91 -10.42 10.99 -3.05
CA ASN A 91 -9.91 12.12 -3.84
C ASN A 91 -9.12 11.66 -5.08
N THR A 92 -9.49 10.53 -5.67
CA THR A 92 -8.76 9.84 -6.74
C THR A 92 -8.29 10.78 -7.85
N ASN A 93 -9.20 11.59 -8.41
CA ASN A 93 -8.87 12.46 -9.54
C ASN A 93 -7.87 13.55 -9.16
N LYS A 94 -8.04 14.19 -7.99
CA LYS A 94 -7.09 15.19 -7.50
C LYS A 94 -5.73 14.59 -7.19
N PHE A 95 -5.71 13.35 -6.69
CA PHE A 95 -4.45 12.64 -6.43
C PHE A 95 -3.73 12.29 -7.74
N ILE A 96 -4.46 11.82 -8.76
CA ILE A 96 -3.90 11.55 -10.10
C ILE A 96 -3.35 12.83 -10.72
N GLN A 97 -4.08 13.94 -10.63
CA GLN A 97 -3.62 15.24 -11.11
C GLN A 97 -2.28 15.63 -10.48
N LYS A 98 -2.13 15.47 -9.16
CA LYS A 98 -0.84 15.71 -8.48
C LYS A 98 0.29 14.84 -9.03
N ILE A 99 0.03 13.56 -9.37
CA ILE A 99 1.03 12.69 -10.01
C ILE A 99 1.42 13.21 -11.40
N GLN A 100 0.45 13.65 -12.18
CA GLN A 100 0.70 14.16 -13.53
C GLN A 100 1.53 15.45 -13.52
N GLU A 101 1.21 16.37 -12.61
CA GLU A 101 1.80 17.71 -12.53
C GLU A 101 3.15 17.73 -11.79
N CYS A 102 3.43 16.76 -10.90
CA CYS A 102 4.65 16.83 -10.10
C CYS A 102 5.93 16.74 -10.93
N ASN A 103 6.92 17.51 -10.55
CA ASN A 103 8.28 17.40 -11.06
C ASN A 103 9.11 16.45 -10.19
N LEU A 104 9.96 15.64 -10.82
CA LEU A 104 10.85 14.72 -10.11
C LEU A 104 12.20 15.38 -9.88
N THR A 105 12.22 16.40 -9.03
CA THR A 105 13.39 17.21 -8.69
C THR A 105 13.69 17.18 -7.20
N ILE A 106 14.89 17.56 -6.81
CA ILE A 106 15.29 17.67 -5.39
C ILE A 106 14.51 18.78 -4.68
N GLU A 107 14.15 19.84 -5.37
CA GLU A 107 13.31 20.93 -4.83
C GLU A 107 11.92 20.39 -4.44
N GLU A 108 11.29 19.62 -5.34
CA GLU A 108 10.00 18.99 -5.03
C GLU A 108 10.14 17.93 -3.92
N TRP A 109 11.24 17.17 -3.90
CA TRP A 109 11.54 16.22 -2.85
C TRP A 109 11.64 16.91 -1.47
N ASN A 110 12.37 18.03 -1.38
CA ASN A 110 12.48 18.82 -0.16
C ASN A 110 11.11 19.36 0.30
N LYS A 111 10.31 19.87 -0.62
CA LYS A 111 8.95 20.33 -0.36
C LYS A 111 8.08 19.20 0.22
N GLN A 112 8.12 18.01 -0.35
CA GLN A 112 7.35 16.88 0.17
C GLN A 112 7.84 16.41 1.55
N LYS A 113 9.14 16.51 1.84
CA LYS A 113 9.70 16.27 3.17
C LYS A 113 9.17 17.27 4.20
N GLU A 114 9.14 18.56 3.85
CA GLU A 114 8.61 19.61 4.75
C GLU A 114 7.11 19.43 5.01
N ILE A 115 6.33 19.03 4.01
CA ILE A 115 4.89 18.69 4.22
C ILE A 115 4.73 17.60 5.25
N LEU A 116 5.52 16.53 5.21
CA LEU A 116 5.42 15.46 6.22
C LEU A 116 5.93 15.87 7.59
N LYS A 117 6.94 16.73 7.65
CA LYS A 117 7.47 17.24 8.92
C LYS A 117 6.44 18.12 9.64
N ASN A 118 5.63 18.86 8.90
CA ASN A 118 4.59 19.75 9.40
C ASN A 118 3.18 19.24 9.05
N ALA A 119 2.95 17.93 9.17
CA ALA A 119 1.74 17.27 8.69
C ALA A 119 0.44 17.85 9.27
N ASP A 120 0.46 18.30 10.50
CA ASP A 120 -0.65 18.95 11.22
C ASP A 120 -1.12 20.26 10.57
N GLN A 121 -0.27 20.91 9.75
CA GLN A 121 -0.57 22.13 9.03
C GLN A 121 -1.06 21.89 7.60
N HIS A 122 -1.19 20.63 7.19
CA HIS A 122 -1.48 20.27 5.81
C HIS A 122 -2.76 19.40 5.69
N SER A 123 -3.40 19.48 4.53
CA SER A 123 -4.56 18.63 4.23
C SER A 123 -4.17 17.15 4.07
N ASP A 124 -5.11 16.24 4.37
CA ASP A 124 -4.94 14.80 4.14
C ASP A 124 -4.42 14.49 2.73
N LEU A 125 -4.92 15.20 1.71
CA LEU A 125 -4.48 15.02 0.31
C LEU A 125 -3.02 15.42 0.10
N SER A 126 -2.55 16.48 0.76
CA SER A 126 -1.14 16.91 0.68
C SER A 126 -0.22 15.92 1.39
N ILE A 127 -0.61 15.49 2.59
CA ILE A 127 0.11 14.45 3.35
C ILE A 127 0.19 13.14 2.55
N ALA A 128 -0.95 12.70 2.01
CA ALA A 128 -1.04 11.49 1.19
C ALA A 128 -0.11 11.53 -0.02
N PHE A 129 -0.07 12.67 -0.72
CA PHE A 129 0.80 12.84 -1.86
C PHE A 129 2.27 12.86 -1.44
N ALA A 130 2.61 13.51 -0.34
CA ALA A 130 3.98 13.57 0.18
C ALA A 130 4.49 12.18 0.56
N VAL A 131 3.70 11.38 1.28
CA VAL A 131 4.01 9.97 1.57
C VAL A 131 4.27 9.19 0.28
N PHE A 132 3.34 9.26 -0.66
CA PHE A 132 3.47 8.55 -1.93
C PHE A 132 4.71 8.98 -2.70
N PHE A 133 4.94 10.29 -2.85
CA PHE A 133 6.09 10.84 -3.57
C PHE A 133 7.40 10.35 -2.95
N LEU A 134 7.58 10.52 -1.65
CA LEU A 134 8.79 10.10 -0.94
C LEU A 134 8.96 8.59 -0.96
N ASN A 135 7.90 7.81 -0.77
CA ASN A 135 7.96 6.37 -0.89
C ASN A 135 8.45 5.91 -2.27
N ARG A 136 8.11 6.63 -3.34
CA ARG A 136 8.53 6.31 -4.71
C ARG A 136 9.93 6.82 -5.05
N THR A 137 10.37 7.90 -4.44
CA THR A 137 11.63 8.60 -4.75
C THR A 137 12.75 8.32 -3.75
N ASN A 138 12.44 7.78 -2.56
CA ASN A 138 13.44 7.46 -1.54
C ASN A 138 14.06 6.08 -1.75
N PHE A 139 15.27 5.94 -1.23
CA PHE A 139 15.98 4.67 -1.21
C PHE A 139 15.15 3.59 -0.50
N SER A 140 15.01 2.44 -1.13
CA SER A 140 14.19 1.30 -0.67
C SER A 140 12.71 1.61 -0.38
N GLY A 141 12.21 2.81 -0.66
CA GLY A 141 10.83 3.23 -0.33
C GLY A 141 10.63 3.61 1.14
N VAL A 142 11.71 3.79 1.89
CA VAL A 142 11.66 4.22 3.30
C VAL A 142 11.44 5.73 3.35
N ILE A 143 10.39 6.17 4.03
CA ILE A 143 9.96 7.59 4.06
C ILE A 143 11.05 8.50 4.66
N GLN A 144 11.79 8.01 5.65
CA GLN A 144 12.86 8.77 6.31
C GLN A 144 14.20 8.71 5.55
N ALA A 145 14.33 7.84 4.54
CA ALA A 145 15.56 7.73 3.78
C ALA A 145 15.79 8.95 2.85
N GLY A 146 17.00 9.05 2.33
CA GLY A 146 17.36 10.04 1.33
C GLY A 146 16.86 9.68 -0.08
N PRO A 147 16.99 10.63 -1.03
CA PRO A 147 16.54 10.44 -2.40
C PRO A 147 17.37 9.41 -3.16
N ILE A 148 16.73 8.64 -4.04
CA ILE A 148 17.43 7.77 -4.99
C ILE A 148 18.32 8.63 -5.87
N GLY A 149 19.60 8.26 -6.00
CA GLY A 149 20.62 9.02 -6.75
C GLY A 149 21.34 10.07 -5.93
N GLY A 150 20.97 10.26 -4.66
CA GLY A 150 21.52 11.27 -3.76
C GLY A 150 21.04 12.67 -4.09
N PHE A 151 21.44 13.67 -3.29
CA PHE A 151 21.02 15.06 -3.49
C PHE A 151 21.61 15.69 -4.77
N ALA A 152 22.81 15.31 -5.17
CA ALA A 152 23.43 15.76 -6.41
C ALA A 152 22.92 15.05 -7.66
N GLN A 153 22.06 14.03 -7.51
CA GLN A 153 21.50 13.22 -8.61
C GLN A 153 22.55 12.66 -9.57
N THR A 154 23.73 12.29 -9.05
CA THR A 154 24.85 11.72 -9.82
C THR A 154 24.86 10.19 -9.85
N GLY A 155 24.01 9.55 -9.04
CA GLY A 155 23.91 8.10 -8.99
C GLY A 155 23.38 7.47 -10.28
N LYS A 156 23.65 6.18 -10.47
CA LYS A 156 23.17 5.37 -11.61
C LYS A 156 21.63 5.41 -11.76
N TYR A 157 20.91 5.39 -10.66
CA TYR A 157 19.46 5.55 -10.61
C TYR A 157 19.14 6.90 -9.98
N LYS A 158 18.14 7.60 -10.53
CA LYS A 158 17.71 8.93 -10.09
C LYS A 158 16.29 8.87 -9.51
N LEU A 159 15.72 10.00 -9.15
CA LEU A 159 14.37 10.10 -8.54
C LEU A 159 13.28 9.43 -9.38
N ASP A 160 13.40 9.45 -10.70
CA ASP A 160 12.46 8.85 -11.65
C ASP A 160 12.50 7.31 -11.70
N ALA A 161 13.59 6.68 -11.23
CA ALA A 161 13.86 5.26 -11.39
C ALA A 161 12.71 4.34 -10.90
N ARG A 162 11.88 4.83 -9.99
CA ARG A 162 10.74 4.09 -9.44
C ARG A 162 9.42 4.86 -9.54
N PHE A 163 9.38 5.92 -10.33
CA PHE A 163 8.24 6.82 -10.46
C PHE A 163 7.69 6.85 -11.90
N ASN A 164 7.29 5.71 -12.43
CA ASN A 164 6.57 5.66 -13.70
C ASN A 164 5.13 6.16 -13.49
N LYS A 165 4.82 7.39 -13.91
CA LYS A 165 3.53 8.06 -13.69
C LYS A 165 2.36 7.23 -14.21
N ASP A 166 2.40 6.76 -15.45
CA ASP A 166 1.30 6.04 -16.09
C ASP A 166 0.99 4.72 -15.37
N ALA A 167 2.04 3.95 -15.04
CA ALA A 167 1.88 2.71 -14.31
C ALA A 167 1.31 2.92 -12.90
N LEU A 168 1.71 3.99 -12.22
CA LEU A 168 1.22 4.36 -10.90
C LEU A 168 -0.23 4.85 -10.94
N ILE A 169 -0.57 5.69 -11.92
CA ILE A 169 -1.94 6.16 -12.17
C ILE A 169 -2.86 4.97 -12.44
N LYS A 170 -2.47 4.05 -13.31
CA LYS A 170 -3.25 2.85 -13.61
C LYS A 170 -3.52 1.98 -12.37
N LYS A 171 -2.53 1.84 -11.48
CA LYS A 171 -2.73 1.13 -10.20
C LYS A 171 -3.76 1.83 -9.33
N ILE A 172 -3.66 3.15 -9.16
CA ILE A 172 -4.58 3.95 -8.35
C ILE A 172 -5.99 3.87 -8.92
N GLN A 173 -6.16 4.01 -10.22
CA GLN A 173 -7.45 3.85 -10.89
C GLN A 173 -8.06 2.46 -10.65
N THR A 174 -7.23 1.40 -10.77
CA THR A 174 -7.67 0.03 -10.49
C THR A 174 -8.15 -0.10 -9.04
N ILE A 175 -7.38 0.38 -8.06
CA ILE A 175 -7.77 0.31 -6.64
C ILE A 175 -9.05 1.12 -6.39
N SER A 176 -9.13 2.34 -6.92
CA SER A 176 -10.29 3.21 -6.76
C SER A 176 -11.58 2.62 -7.35
N SER A 177 -11.50 1.78 -8.39
CA SER A 177 -12.68 1.10 -8.93
C SER A 177 -13.29 0.09 -7.94
N TYR A 178 -12.52 -0.37 -6.95
CA TYR A 178 -12.95 -1.24 -5.85
C TYR A 178 -13.30 -0.50 -4.56
N LYS A 179 -13.37 0.85 -4.56
CA LYS A 179 -13.54 1.66 -3.34
C LYS A 179 -14.72 1.25 -2.44
N LYS A 180 -15.80 0.71 -3.00
CA LYS A 180 -16.95 0.20 -2.24
C LYS A 180 -16.65 -1.08 -1.45
N HIS A 181 -15.56 -1.75 -1.78
CA HIS A 181 -15.12 -3.01 -1.18
C HIS A 181 -13.86 -2.82 -0.31
N ILE A 182 -13.48 -1.58 -0.02
CA ILE A 182 -12.29 -1.25 0.76
C ILE A 182 -12.69 -0.31 1.89
N THR A 183 -12.49 -0.76 3.12
CA THR A 183 -12.55 0.09 4.32
C THR A 183 -11.15 0.42 4.77
N VAL A 184 -10.89 1.71 5.05
CA VAL A 184 -9.59 2.18 5.56
C VAL A 184 -9.80 2.77 6.95
N THR A 185 -8.99 2.34 7.91
CA THR A 185 -9.06 2.82 9.30
C THR A 185 -7.68 3.27 9.80
N CYS A 186 -7.69 4.11 10.84
CA CYS A 186 -6.49 4.56 11.54
C CYS A 186 -6.72 4.35 13.04
N LYS A 187 -6.63 3.09 13.47
CA LYS A 187 -6.93 2.65 14.82
C LYS A 187 -5.78 1.84 15.39
N ASP A 188 -5.76 1.67 16.71
CA ASP A 188 -4.94 0.65 17.32
C ASP A 188 -5.34 -0.74 16.78
N ALA A 189 -4.35 -1.64 16.62
CA ALA A 189 -4.59 -2.96 16.07
C ALA A 189 -5.55 -3.81 16.92
N LEU A 190 -5.54 -3.64 18.25
CA LEU A 190 -6.45 -4.35 19.14
C LEU A 190 -7.90 -3.89 18.93
N GLU A 191 -8.14 -2.59 18.70
CA GLU A 191 -9.47 -2.09 18.35
C GLU A 191 -9.98 -2.66 17.02
N VAL A 192 -9.08 -2.85 16.03
CA VAL A 192 -9.44 -3.47 14.75
C VAL A 192 -9.83 -4.92 14.97
N ILE A 193 -9.07 -5.66 15.78
CA ILE A 193 -9.37 -7.06 16.11
C ILE A 193 -10.70 -7.17 16.86
N ASP A 194 -10.97 -6.27 17.80
CA ASP A 194 -12.24 -6.24 18.52
C ASP A 194 -13.43 -5.93 17.60
N THR A 195 -13.26 -4.99 16.67
CA THR A 195 -14.27 -4.69 15.64
C THR A 195 -14.52 -5.92 14.74
N ALA A 196 -13.49 -6.70 14.44
CA ALA A 196 -13.60 -7.89 13.60
C ALA A 196 -14.45 -9.01 14.23
N LYS A 197 -14.57 -9.06 15.56
CA LYS A 197 -15.44 -10.04 16.27
C LYS A 197 -16.91 -9.92 15.86
N ALA A 198 -17.34 -8.75 15.42
CA ALA A 198 -18.71 -8.52 14.95
C ALA A 198 -18.91 -8.95 13.47
N ILE A 199 -17.86 -9.32 12.76
CA ILE A 199 -17.93 -9.74 11.37
C ILE A 199 -18.02 -11.27 11.32
N SER A 200 -19.16 -11.79 10.90
CA SER A 200 -19.47 -13.23 10.93
C SER A 200 -18.52 -14.11 10.13
N ASN A 201 -17.88 -13.58 9.12
CA ASN A 201 -16.95 -14.32 8.26
C ASN A 201 -15.79 -13.43 7.85
N CYS A 202 -14.68 -13.52 8.58
CA CYS A 202 -13.48 -12.74 8.29
C CYS A 202 -12.19 -13.55 8.47
N LEU A 203 -11.16 -13.15 7.76
CA LEU A 203 -9.79 -13.64 7.89
C LEU A 203 -8.89 -12.46 8.27
N ILE A 204 -8.24 -12.53 9.43
CA ILE A 204 -7.33 -11.49 9.92
C ILE A 204 -5.89 -11.96 9.72
N TYR A 205 -5.06 -11.11 9.17
CA TYR A 205 -3.62 -11.34 9.06
C TYR A 205 -2.86 -10.32 9.90
N LEU A 206 -2.09 -10.82 10.84
CA LEU A 206 -1.19 -10.06 11.71
C LEU A 206 0.25 -10.26 11.25
N ASP A 207 0.96 -9.15 10.96
CA ASP A 207 2.37 -9.16 10.49
C ASP A 207 3.34 -8.62 11.57
#